data_9dcdc6a5c1ff5ea3360e1b3de58ee05e
#
_entry.id   9dcdc6a5c1ff5ea3360e1b3de58ee05e
#
_cell.length_a   1.000
_cell.length_b   1.000
_cell.length_c   1.000
_cell.angle_alpha   90.00
_cell.angle_beta   90.00
_cell.angle_gamma   90.00
#
_symmetry.space_group_name_H-M   'P 1'
#
loop_
_entity.id
_entity.type
_entity.pdbx_description
1 polymer ?
#
loop_
_entity_poly.entity_id
_entity_poly.type
_entity_poly.pdbx_seq_one_letter_code
_entity_poly.pdbx_strand_id
1 'polypeptide(L)'
;MKTIHSIMMLCGLLALCSGIQAQEDPSHLDSVIQQGQLRVCTTGDYKPYTSKAGDGEYSGIDIAMARALADSLGIKVEWVATTWKTLMPDMLAGKCDIAMGGISVTLERQKKAFFSTTLDVDGKIPLVRCEDQELYQTVYQINQSSVRVVEPAGGTNEAFVHAFLPKAQLSLHDNLSIFQELLDNKADVMITDASEVLYQQKLKPGLCAVNPTQYMQYGEKAYLLPRDDISWKLYIDQWLHLAKVTGNYQKILRLWLAVPEVQ
;
A
#
# COMPACT_ATOMS: atom_id res chain seq x y z
N MET A 1 70.99 -31.60 56.52
CA MET A 1 70.11 -30.40 56.51
C MET A 1 69.96 -30.04 55.04
N LYS A 2 68.83 -30.35 54.45
CA LYS A 2 68.46 -30.08 53.04
C LYS A 2 67.24 -29.19 52.99
N THR A 3 67.40 -27.97 52.50
CA THR A 3 66.37 -27.02 52.26
C THR A 3 65.72 -27.32 50.92
N ILE A 4 64.42 -27.59 50.94
CA ILE A 4 63.61 -27.82 49.74
C ILE A 4 62.97 -26.46 49.37
N HIS A 5 63.29 -25.96 48.18
CA HIS A 5 62.64 -24.79 47.58
C HIS A 5 61.38 -25.22 46.82
N SER A 6 60.21 -24.75 47.31
CA SER A 6 58.96 -24.97 46.63
C SER A 6 58.76 -23.85 45.59
N ILE A 7 58.78 -24.20 44.30
CA ILE A 7 58.48 -23.29 43.21
C ILE A 7 56.96 -23.31 42.99
N MET A 8 56.31 -22.23 43.28
CA MET A 8 54.87 -22.03 43.06
C MET A 8 54.65 -21.52 41.65
N MET A 9 54.16 -22.41 40.79
CA MET A 9 53.85 -22.13 39.37
C MET A 9 52.47 -21.49 39.29
N LEU A 10 52.42 -20.17 39.08
CA LEU A 10 51.20 -19.38 38.93
C LEU A 10 50.71 -19.48 37.48
N CYS A 11 49.77 -20.38 37.18
CA CYS A 11 49.09 -20.45 35.89
C CYS A 11 48.11 -19.29 35.74
N GLY A 12 48.51 -18.28 34.99
CA GLY A 12 47.59 -17.21 34.59
C GLY A 12 46.57 -17.71 33.53
N LEU A 13 45.33 -17.89 33.93
CA LEU A 13 44.22 -18.07 32.98
C LEU A 13 43.94 -16.72 32.31
N LEU A 14 44.45 -16.50 31.12
CA LEU A 14 43.99 -15.46 30.20
C LEU A 14 42.65 -15.92 29.64
N ALA A 15 41.54 -15.43 30.24
CA ALA A 15 40.22 -15.57 29.66
C ALA A 15 40.14 -14.71 28.39
N LEU A 16 40.22 -15.34 27.23
CA LEU A 16 39.90 -14.79 25.93
C LEU A 16 38.36 -14.53 25.92
N CYS A 17 37.91 -13.35 26.35
CA CYS A 17 36.60 -12.87 26.02
C CYS A 17 36.57 -12.55 24.53
N SER A 18 36.30 -13.57 23.71
CA SER A 18 35.87 -13.35 22.33
C SER A 18 34.52 -12.67 22.41
N GLY A 19 34.51 -11.35 22.28
CA GLY A 19 33.28 -10.60 22.10
C GLY A 19 32.59 -11.14 20.84
N ILE A 20 31.49 -11.84 21.02
CA ILE A 20 30.54 -12.13 19.96
C ILE A 20 29.95 -10.75 19.59
N GLN A 21 30.57 -10.10 18.60
CA GLN A 21 29.92 -8.99 17.93
C GLN A 21 28.75 -9.60 17.19
N ALA A 22 27.52 -9.40 17.70
CA ALA A 22 26.33 -9.65 16.92
C ALA A 22 26.44 -8.74 15.70
N GLN A 23 26.70 -9.31 14.54
CA GLN A 23 26.63 -8.61 13.28
C GLN A 23 25.14 -8.34 13.07
N GLU A 24 24.71 -7.12 13.31
CA GLU A 24 23.37 -6.71 12.95
C GLU A 24 23.22 -6.87 11.44
N ASP A 25 22.19 -7.56 11.01
CA ASP A 25 21.87 -7.65 9.59
C ASP A 25 21.65 -6.21 9.06
N PRO A 26 22.23 -5.87 7.90
CA PRO A 26 22.10 -4.52 7.36
C PRO A 26 20.63 -4.18 7.16
N SER A 27 20.23 -2.96 7.49
CA SER A 27 18.85 -2.49 7.26
C SER A 27 18.51 -2.50 5.77
N HIS A 28 17.22 -2.51 5.44
CA HIS A 28 16.81 -2.32 4.04
C HIS A 28 17.34 -1.01 3.46
N LEU A 29 17.45 0.04 4.26
CA LEU A 29 18.07 1.30 3.85
C LEU A 29 19.50 1.10 3.33
N ASP A 30 20.34 0.42 4.12
CA ASP A 30 21.72 0.14 3.72
C ASP A 30 21.79 -0.80 2.52
N SER A 31 20.92 -1.81 2.52
CA SER A 31 20.85 -2.82 1.45
C SER A 31 20.45 -2.23 0.11
N VAL A 32 19.41 -1.38 0.04
CA VAL A 32 18.96 -0.76 -1.22
C VAL A 32 19.97 0.24 -1.76
N ILE A 33 20.66 1.00 -0.87
CA ILE A 33 21.73 1.91 -1.26
C ILE A 33 22.92 1.12 -1.83
N GLN A 34 23.34 0.06 -1.17
CA GLN A 34 24.46 -0.79 -1.61
C GLN A 34 24.16 -1.49 -2.93
N GLN A 35 22.93 -1.97 -3.13
CA GLN A 35 22.49 -2.64 -4.36
C GLN A 35 22.22 -1.65 -5.50
N GLY A 36 22.05 -0.36 -5.21
CA GLY A 36 21.70 0.66 -6.18
C GLY A 36 20.28 0.52 -6.75
N GLN A 37 19.39 -0.20 -6.02
CA GLN A 37 18.07 -0.59 -6.52
C GLN A 37 17.05 -0.68 -5.40
N LEU A 38 15.85 -0.13 -5.65
CA LEU A 38 14.67 -0.19 -4.80
C LEU A 38 13.62 -1.10 -5.44
N ARG A 39 13.33 -2.25 -4.85
CA ARG A 39 12.28 -3.16 -5.31
C ARG A 39 10.93 -2.70 -4.77
N VAL A 40 10.03 -2.31 -5.66
CA VAL A 40 8.72 -1.78 -5.32
C VAL A 40 7.62 -2.73 -5.76
N CYS A 41 6.91 -3.34 -4.81
CA CYS A 41 5.69 -4.10 -5.09
C CYS A 41 4.54 -3.14 -5.45
N THR A 42 3.89 -3.39 -6.60
CA THR A 42 2.72 -2.63 -7.02
C THR A 42 1.79 -3.48 -7.88
N THR A 43 0.47 -3.22 -7.78
CA THR A 43 -0.54 -4.04 -8.48
C THR A 43 -0.74 -3.62 -9.93
N GLY A 44 -0.57 -2.34 -10.23
CA GLY A 44 -0.73 -1.81 -11.59
C GLY A 44 -2.18 -1.74 -12.08
N ASP A 45 -3.16 -1.85 -11.19
CA ASP A 45 -4.58 -1.92 -11.52
C ASP A 45 -5.48 -0.96 -10.72
N TYR A 46 -4.89 -0.01 -9.99
CA TYR A 46 -5.61 0.84 -9.04
C TYR A 46 -5.35 2.34 -9.28
N LYS A 47 -6.05 2.90 -10.26
CA LYS A 47 -5.98 4.35 -10.56
C LYS A 47 -6.69 5.17 -9.46
N PRO A 48 -6.15 6.35 -9.10
CA PRO A 48 -5.01 7.07 -9.70
C PRO A 48 -3.63 6.69 -9.15
N TYR A 49 -3.52 5.73 -8.20
CA TYR A 49 -2.27 5.43 -7.50
C TYR A 49 -1.28 4.63 -8.35
N THR A 50 -1.75 3.57 -8.99
CA THR A 50 -0.93 2.69 -9.82
C THR A 50 -1.73 2.18 -11.02
N SER A 51 -1.10 2.19 -12.18
CA SER A 51 -1.64 1.66 -13.43
C SER A 51 -0.51 1.10 -14.27
N LYS A 52 -0.70 -0.06 -14.87
CA LYS A 52 0.24 -0.66 -15.82
C LYS A 52 -0.35 -0.60 -17.23
N ALA A 53 0.36 0.02 -18.15
CA ALA A 53 -0.03 0.07 -19.55
C ALA A 53 0.27 -1.26 -20.28
N GLY A 54 -0.29 -1.44 -21.48
CA GLY A 54 -0.09 -2.65 -22.27
C GLY A 54 1.35 -2.89 -22.73
N ASP A 55 2.19 -1.85 -22.77
CA ASP A 55 3.63 -1.92 -23.02
C ASP A 55 4.46 -2.27 -21.78
N GLY A 56 3.81 -2.42 -20.63
CA GLY A 56 4.43 -2.76 -19.34
C GLY A 56 4.81 -1.57 -18.45
N GLU A 57 4.66 -0.33 -18.94
CA GLU A 57 5.00 0.87 -18.19
C GLU A 57 4.03 1.14 -17.03
N TYR A 58 4.60 1.44 -15.86
CA TYR A 58 3.84 1.85 -14.68
C TYR A 58 3.69 3.36 -14.58
N SER A 59 2.51 3.80 -14.19
CA SER A 59 2.16 5.21 -13.99
C SER A 59 1.18 5.37 -12.82
N GLY A 60 1.11 6.57 -12.25
CA GLY A 60 0.23 6.89 -11.13
C GLY A 60 0.91 7.71 -10.03
N ILE A 61 0.13 8.11 -9.04
CA ILE A 61 0.61 8.92 -7.90
C ILE A 61 1.75 8.18 -7.20
N ASP A 62 1.53 6.94 -6.78
CA ASP A 62 2.50 6.18 -6.00
C ASP A 62 3.67 5.69 -6.85
N ILE A 63 3.48 5.55 -8.15
CA ILE A 63 4.57 5.29 -9.10
C ILE A 63 5.52 6.50 -9.21
N ALA A 64 4.96 7.71 -9.28
CA ALA A 64 5.76 8.94 -9.27
C ALA A 64 6.46 9.14 -7.92
N MET A 65 5.79 8.83 -6.82
CA MET A 65 6.38 8.87 -5.48
C MET A 65 7.51 7.84 -5.31
N ALA A 66 7.35 6.62 -5.83
CA ALA A 66 8.41 5.60 -5.79
C ALA A 66 9.66 6.03 -6.56
N ARG A 67 9.48 6.68 -7.72
CA ARG A 67 10.60 7.27 -8.46
C ARG A 67 11.27 8.39 -7.65
N ALA A 68 10.48 9.29 -7.04
CA ALA A 68 11.01 10.36 -6.20
C ALA A 68 11.76 9.82 -4.95
N LEU A 69 11.32 8.72 -4.37
CA LEU A 69 12.02 8.02 -3.29
C LEU A 69 13.37 7.48 -3.77
N ALA A 70 13.39 6.76 -4.88
CA ALA A 70 14.61 6.21 -5.47
C ALA A 70 15.60 7.31 -5.85
N ASP A 71 15.13 8.43 -6.43
CA ASP A 71 15.93 9.60 -6.76
C ASP A 71 16.58 10.20 -5.50
N SER A 72 15.84 10.27 -4.37
CA SER A 72 16.37 10.76 -3.10
C SER A 72 17.48 9.89 -2.50
N LEU A 73 17.51 8.61 -2.87
CA LEU A 73 18.53 7.63 -2.49
C LEU A 73 19.67 7.52 -3.53
N GLY A 74 19.52 8.14 -4.71
CA GLY A 74 20.48 8.01 -5.81
C GLY A 74 20.49 6.64 -6.47
N ILE A 75 19.36 5.90 -6.44
CA ILE A 75 19.22 4.51 -6.91
C ILE A 75 18.10 4.39 -7.96
N LYS A 76 17.93 3.20 -8.54
CA LYS A 76 16.88 2.92 -9.53
C LYS A 76 15.71 2.16 -8.91
N VAL A 77 14.51 2.30 -9.50
CA VAL A 77 13.35 1.48 -9.15
C VAL A 77 13.35 0.18 -9.95
N GLU A 78 13.13 -0.91 -9.28
CA GLU A 78 12.71 -2.19 -9.85
C GLU A 78 11.25 -2.45 -9.50
N TRP A 79 10.40 -2.59 -10.53
CA TRP A 79 8.99 -2.88 -10.32
C TRP A 79 8.76 -4.38 -10.13
N VAL A 80 8.19 -4.74 -8.97
CA VAL A 80 7.77 -6.10 -8.65
C VAL A 80 6.25 -6.18 -8.77
N ALA A 81 5.78 -6.86 -9.82
CA ALA A 81 4.34 -7.04 -10.03
C ALA A 81 3.74 -7.92 -8.93
N THR A 82 2.65 -7.47 -8.34
CA THR A 82 1.86 -8.21 -7.35
C THR A 82 0.37 -8.06 -7.63
N THR A 83 -0.47 -8.68 -6.83
CA THR A 83 -1.93 -8.54 -6.85
C THR A 83 -2.44 -8.26 -5.44
N TRP A 84 -3.68 -7.80 -5.29
CA TRP A 84 -4.27 -7.58 -3.97
C TRP A 84 -4.25 -8.85 -3.10
N LYS A 85 -4.38 -10.03 -3.73
CA LYS A 85 -4.32 -11.33 -3.06
C LYS A 85 -2.90 -11.70 -2.62
N THR A 86 -1.88 -11.36 -3.40
CA THR A 86 -0.48 -11.76 -3.16
C THR A 86 0.36 -10.67 -2.49
N LEU A 87 -0.13 -9.43 -2.37
CA LEU A 87 0.59 -8.29 -1.79
C LEU A 87 1.25 -8.61 -0.44
N MET A 88 0.49 -9.14 0.50
CA MET A 88 1.04 -9.51 1.82
C MET A 88 2.00 -10.72 1.75
N PRO A 89 1.66 -11.83 1.07
CA PRO A 89 2.63 -12.91 0.81
C PRO A 89 3.93 -12.45 0.17
N ASP A 90 3.88 -11.58 -0.84
CA ASP A 90 5.07 -11.09 -1.55
C ASP A 90 5.95 -10.20 -0.65
N MET A 91 5.33 -9.31 0.14
CA MET A 91 6.04 -8.51 1.15
C MET A 91 6.71 -9.39 2.20
N LEU A 92 5.99 -10.36 2.76
CA LEU A 92 6.52 -11.26 3.80
C LEU A 92 7.60 -12.22 3.29
N ALA A 93 7.60 -12.51 2.00
CA ALA A 93 8.64 -13.29 1.34
C ALA A 93 9.89 -12.45 0.96
N GLY A 94 9.92 -11.16 1.29
CA GLY A 94 11.04 -10.26 0.99
C GLY A 94 11.24 -10.02 -0.52
N LYS A 95 10.18 -10.15 -1.33
CA LYS A 95 10.27 -9.90 -2.78
C LYS A 95 10.47 -8.43 -3.10
N CYS A 96 10.05 -7.54 -2.21
CA CYS A 96 10.16 -6.09 -2.37
C CYS A 96 10.56 -5.42 -1.05
N ASP A 97 11.18 -4.25 -1.17
CA ASP A 97 11.67 -3.45 -0.05
C ASP A 97 10.57 -2.52 0.49
N ILE A 98 9.61 -2.20 -0.38
CA ILE A 98 8.44 -1.37 -0.10
C ILE A 98 7.30 -1.76 -1.04
N ALA A 99 6.04 -1.63 -0.59
CA ALA A 99 4.90 -1.74 -1.50
C ALA A 99 4.16 -0.39 -1.56
N MET A 100 3.87 0.05 -2.79
CA MET A 100 3.28 1.35 -3.13
C MET A 100 2.22 1.17 -4.21
N GLY A 101 1.04 1.80 -4.05
CA GLY A 101 -0.06 1.66 -5.02
C GLY A 101 -1.44 1.81 -4.37
N GLY A 102 -1.66 2.84 -3.56
CA GLY A 102 -2.96 3.12 -2.93
C GLY A 102 -3.34 2.11 -1.85
N ILE A 103 -2.36 1.63 -1.08
CA ILE A 103 -2.56 0.56 -0.11
C ILE A 103 -3.30 1.09 1.11
N SER A 104 -4.47 0.50 1.41
CA SER A 104 -5.24 0.83 2.60
C SER A 104 -4.59 0.27 3.86
N VAL A 105 -4.49 1.10 4.89
CA VAL A 105 -4.05 0.72 6.23
C VAL A 105 -5.09 -0.18 6.89
N THR A 106 -4.66 -1.32 7.39
CA THR A 106 -5.50 -2.21 8.21
C THR A 106 -4.68 -2.79 9.35
N LEU A 107 -5.33 -3.02 10.51
CA LEU A 107 -4.66 -3.66 11.65
C LEU A 107 -4.22 -5.09 11.34
N GLU A 108 -4.93 -5.80 10.46
CA GLU A 108 -4.53 -7.16 10.03
C GLU A 108 -3.21 -7.14 9.25
N ARG A 109 -3.00 -6.16 8.37
CA ARG A 109 -1.72 -5.94 7.68
C ARG A 109 -0.64 -5.46 8.67
N GLN A 110 -1.01 -4.53 9.58
CA GLN A 110 -0.08 -3.97 10.59
C GLN A 110 0.48 -5.02 11.56
N LYS A 111 -0.25 -6.10 11.84
CA LYS A 111 0.26 -7.24 12.64
C LYS A 111 1.47 -7.92 12.00
N LYS A 112 1.62 -7.82 10.67
CA LYS A 112 2.60 -8.59 9.89
C LYS A 112 3.63 -7.72 9.17
N ALA A 113 3.36 -6.44 8.98
CA ALA A 113 4.21 -5.48 8.28
C ALA A 113 4.08 -4.11 8.92
N PHE A 114 5.02 -3.20 8.68
CA PHE A 114 4.86 -1.81 9.05
C PHE A 114 4.13 -1.03 7.96
N PHE A 115 3.49 0.06 8.35
CA PHE A 115 3.08 1.12 7.45
C PHE A 115 3.95 2.35 7.65
N SER A 116 4.17 3.12 6.59
CA SER A 116 4.65 4.50 6.71
C SER A 116 3.66 5.36 7.50
N THR A 117 4.02 6.58 7.82
CA THR A 117 3.02 7.60 8.18
C THR A 117 1.97 7.71 7.08
N THR A 118 0.75 8.05 7.47
CA THR A 118 -0.41 8.16 6.58
C THR A 118 -0.15 9.15 5.44
N LEU A 119 -0.45 8.72 4.21
CA LEU A 119 -0.43 9.56 3.01
C LEU A 119 -1.64 10.50 3.01
N ASP A 120 -2.82 9.91 2.95
CA ASP A 120 -4.09 10.59 2.88
C ASP A 120 -5.18 9.82 3.63
N VAL A 121 -6.20 10.57 4.06
CA VAL A 121 -7.47 10.00 4.51
C VAL A 121 -8.30 9.65 3.28
N ASP A 122 -8.92 8.49 3.33
CA ASP A 122 -9.80 7.98 2.30
C ASP A 122 -10.94 7.19 2.97
N GLY A 123 -11.80 6.53 2.20
CA GLY A 123 -12.85 5.70 2.78
C GLY A 123 -13.74 5.08 1.72
N LYS A 124 -14.45 4.02 2.13
CA LYS A 124 -15.33 3.27 1.22
C LYS A 124 -16.60 4.06 0.91
N ILE A 125 -16.86 4.23 -0.38
CA ILE A 125 -18.11 4.81 -0.91
C ILE A 125 -18.59 3.96 -2.10
N PRO A 126 -19.90 4.01 -2.45
CA PRO A 126 -20.40 3.33 -3.64
C PRO A 126 -20.05 4.09 -4.93
N LEU A 127 -19.72 3.32 -5.97
CA LEU A 127 -19.70 3.71 -7.37
C LEU A 127 -20.83 2.98 -8.08
N VAL A 128 -21.69 3.74 -8.77
CA VAL A 128 -22.90 3.22 -9.42
C VAL A 128 -23.10 3.88 -10.79
N ARG A 129 -24.04 3.39 -11.60
CA ARG A 129 -24.56 4.19 -12.72
C ARG A 129 -25.19 5.47 -12.18
N CYS A 130 -25.06 6.58 -12.90
CA CYS A 130 -25.55 7.89 -12.43
C CYS A 130 -27.05 7.92 -12.17
N GLU A 131 -27.84 7.16 -12.93
CA GLU A 131 -29.29 7.03 -12.75
C GLU A 131 -29.70 6.31 -11.47
N ASP A 132 -28.77 5.53 -10.86
CA ASP A 132 -29.01 4.69 -9.70
C ASP A 132 -28.51 5.31 -8.38
N GLN A 133 -27.98 6.56 -8.39
CA GLN A 133 -27.35 7.18 -7.20
C GLN A 133 -28.25 7.18 -5.95
N GLU A 134 -29.56 7.39 -6.12
CA GLU A 134 -30.51 7.45 -5.01
C GLU A 134 -30.85 6.06 -4.42
N LEU A 135 -30.52 4.99 -5.13
CA LEU A 135 -30.87 3.63 -4.72
C LEU A 135 -29.84 2.99 -3.77
N TYR A 136 -28.58 3.49 -3.76
CA TYR A 136 -27.45 2.81 -3.11
C TYR A 136 -26.67 3.72 -2.14
N GLN A 137 -27.37 4.55 -1.36
CA GLN A 137 -26.75 5.54 -0.48
C GLN A 137 -26.25 4.97 0.85
N THR A 138 -26.76 3.83 1.28
CA THR A 138 -26.48 3.25 2.59
C THR A 138 -26.18 1.75 2.50
N VAL A 139 -25.44 1.24 3.49
CA VAL A 139 -25.23 -0.20 3.67
C VAL A 139 -26.57 -0.97 3.68
N TYR A 140 -27.60 -0.42 4.28
CA TYR A 140 -28.92 -1.04 4.34
C TYR A 140 -29.56 -1.21 2.94
N GLN A 141 -29.47 -0.18 2.10
CA GLN A 141 -30.00 -0.23 0.73
C GLN A 141 -29.22 -1.20 -0.16
N ILE A 142 -27.91 -1.30 0.03
CA ILE A 142 -27.04 -2.19 -0.76
C ILE A 142 -27.11 -3.64 -0.28
N ASN A 143 -27.26 -3.88 1.04
CA ASN A 143 -27.29 -5.22 1.61
C ASN A 143 -28.65 -5.92 1.40
N GLN A 144 -29.06 -6.07 0.15
CA GLN A 144 -30.28 -6.76 -0.26
C GLN A 144 -29.95 -7.91 -1.21
N SER A 145 -30.71 -8.98 -1.16
CA SER A 145 -30.50 -10.18 -2.00
C SER A 145 -30.72 -9.94 -3.51
N SER A 146 -31.33 -8.81 -3.87
CA SER A 146 -31.52 -8.38 -5.25
C SER A 146 -30.36 -7.53 -5.78
N VAL A 147 -29.45 -7.03 -4.92
CA VAL A 147 -28.36 -6.13 -5.32
C VAL A 147 -27.13 -6.92 -5.73
N ARG A 148 -26.61 -6.64 -6.92
CA ARG A 148 -25.42 -7.23 -7.50
C ARG A 148 -24.23 -6.34 -7.22
N VAL A 149 -23.32 -6.81 -6.36
CA VAL A 149 -22.06 -6.14 -6.02
C VAL A 149 -20.93 -6.76 -6.82
N VAL A 150 -20.07 -5.93 -7.39
CA VAL A 150 -18.88 -6.38 -8.10
C VAL A 150 -17.61 -5.82 -7.45
N GLU A 151 -16.62 -6.69 -7.18
CA GLU A 151 -15.38 -6.30 -6.51
C GLU A 151 -14.15 -7.01 -7.09
N PRO A 152 -12.95 -6.43 -6.97
CA PRO A 152 -11.72 -7.16 -7.26
C PRO A 152 -11.40 -8.13 -6.13
N ALA A 153 -10.80 -9.28 -6.49
CA ALA A 153 -10.48 -10.33 -5.53
C ALA A 153 -9.30 -9.96 -4.61
N GLY A 154 -9.39 -10.29 -3.32
CA GLY A 154 -8.29 -10.30 -2.34
C GLY A 154 -7.98 -8.97 -1.66
N GLY A 155 -8.74 -7.91 -1.95
CA GLY A 155 -8.54 -6.58 -1.39
C GLY A 155 -9.44 -6.24 -0.19
N THR A 156 -9.33 -4.99 0.26
CA THR A 156 -10.19 -4.45 1.34
C THR A 156 -11.63 -4.22 0.88
N ASN A 157 -11.87 -4.12 -0.43
CA ASN A 157 -13.21 -3.98 -1.00
C ASN A 157 -14.01 -5.28 -0.82
N GLU A 158 -13.45 -6.42 -1.26
CA GLU A 158 -14.05 -7.74 -1.03
C GLU A 158 -14.28 -8.00 0.46
N ALA A 159 -13.30 -7.67 1.31
CA ALA A 159 -13.44 -7.82 2.77
C ALA A 159 -14.59 -6.97 3.34
N PHE A 160 -14.79 -5.75 2.83
CA PHE A 160 -15.92 -4.90 3.20
C PHE A 160 -17.25 -5.56 2.85
N VAL A 161 -17.40 -6.07 1.63
CA VAL A 161 -18.64 -6.72 1.18
C VAL A 161 -18.96 -7.92 2.05
N HIS A 162 -17.99 -8.79 2.32
CA HIS A 162 -18.20 -9.95 3.21
C HIS A 162 -18.62 -9.55 4.63
N ALA A 163 -18.07 -8.45 5.16
CA ALA A 163 -18.37 -7.99 6.53
C ALA A 163 -19.71 -7.25 6.65
N PHE A 164 -20.07 -6.43 5.67
CA PHE A 164 -21.18 -5.48 5.81
C PHE A 164 -22.34 -5.72 4.84
N LEU A 165 -22.13 -6.48 3.76
CA LEU A 165 -23.11 -6.74 2.72
C LEU A 165 -23.39 -8.25 2.49
N PRO A 166 -23.54 -9.05 3.55
CA PRO A 166 -23.62 -10.52 3.42
C PRO A 166 -24.85 -11.03 2.68
N LYS A 167 -25.86 -10.17 2.42
CA LYS A 167 -27.06 -10.54 1.66
C LYS A 167 -26.93 -10.23 0.17
N ALA A 168 -26.07 -9.27 -0.20
CA ALA A 168 -25.89 -8.88 -1.57
C ALA A 168 -25.23 -10.01 -2.40
N GLN A 169 -25.47 -10.00 -3.71
CA GLN A 169 -24.88 -10.96 -4.63
C GLN A 169 -23.49 -10.47 -5.05
N LEU A 170 -22.44 -10.97 -4.40
CA LEU A 170 -21.05 -10.62 -4.74
C LEU A 170 -20.57 -11.42 -5.95
N SER A 171 -20.02 -10.73 -6.95
CA SER A 171 -19.20 -11.27 -8.02
C SER A 171 -17.79 -10.66 -7.99
N LEU A 172 -16.78 -11.49 -8.25
CA LEU A 172 -15.39 -11.03 -8.31
C LEU A 172 -14.96 -10.86 -9.76
N HIS A 173 -14.34 -9.72 -10.07
CA HIS A 173 -13.96 -9.36 -11.42
C HIS A 173 -12.55 -8.76 -11.46
N ASP A 174 -11.96 -8.71 -12.67
CA ASP A 174 -10.69 -8.03 -12.90
C ASP A 174 -10.85 -6.51 -12.71
N ASN A 175 -9.95 -5.89 -11.92
CA ASN A 175 -10.06 -4.48 -11.54
C ASN A 175 -9.90 -3.50 -12.72
N LEU A 176 -9.30 -3.91 -13.82
CA LEU A 176 -9.16 -3.05 -15.01
C LEU A 176 -10.46 -2.98 -15.82
N SER A 177 -11.26 -4.04 -15.82
CA SER A 177 -12.50 -4.17 -16.59
C SER A 177 -13.78 -4.06 -15.75
N ILE A 178 -13.70 -4.10 -14.42
CA ILE A 178 -14.81 -4.11 -13.47
C ILE A 178 -15.83 -2.97 -13.68
N PHE A 179 -15.35 -1.78 -14.05
CA PHE A 179 -16.21 -0.61 -14.29
C PHE A 179 -17.17 -0.80 -15.48
N GLN A 180 -16.80 -1.66 -16.45
CA GLN A 180 -17.67 -1.98 -17.56
C GLN A 180 -18.86 -2.85 -17.13
N GLU A 181 -18.69 -3.67 -16.09
CA GLU A 181 -19.78 -4.48 -15.53
C GLU A 181 -20.92 -3.59 -14.97
N LEU A 182 -20.57 -2.43 -14.40
CA LEU A 182 -21.55 -1.43 -13.95
C LEU A 182 -22.25 -0.77 -15.15
N LEU A 183 -21.49 -0.31 -16.16
CA LEU A 183 -22.03 0.36 -17.34
C LEU A 183 -22.92 -0.58 -18.19
N ASP A 184 -22.56 -1.86 -18.28
CA ASP A 184 -23.31 -2.90 -18.99
C ASP A 184 -24.54 -3.40 -18.20
N ASN A 185 -24.81 -2.84 -17.03
CA ASN A 185 -25.88 -3.29 -16.12
C ASN A 185 -25.78 -4.78 -15.72
N LYS A 186 -24.56 -5.31 -15.65
CA LYS A 186 -24.27 -6.67 -15.14
C LYS A 186 -24.07 -6.66 -13.62
N ALA A 187 -23.64 -5.52 -13.06
CA ALA A 187 -23.60 -5.24 -11.64
C ALA A 187 -24.30 -3.90 -11.34
N ASP A 188 -24.69 -3.70 -10.09
CA ASP A 188 -25.40 -2.52 -9.64
C ASP A 188 -24.48 -1.54 -8.92
N VAL A 189 -23.55 -2.06 -8.12
CA VAL A 189 -22.69 -1.23 -7.26
C VAL A 189 -21.31 -1.88 -7.10
N MET A 190 -20.28 -1.04 -7.03
CA MET A 190 -18.93 -1.35 -6.55
C MET A 190 -18.67 -0.51 -5.31
N ILE A 191 -18.09 -1.10 -4.26
CA ILE A 191 -17.68 -0.37 -3.06
C ILE A 191 -16.17 -0.24 -3.07
N THR A 192 -15.68 0.96 -3.31
CA THR A 192 -14.24 1.22 -3.30
C THR A 192 -13.91 2.54 -2.62
N ASP A 193 -12.62 2.90 -2.57
CA ASP A 193 -12.21 4.12 -1.89
C ASP A 193 -12.60 5.36 -2.68
N ALA A 194 -12.97 6.44 -1.99
CA ALA A 194 -13.47 7.67 -2.59
C ALA A 194 -12.52 8.26 -3.64
N SER A 195 -11.22 8.17 -3.43
CA SER A 195 -10.20 8.60 -4.38
C SER A 195 -10.30 7.89 -5.74
N GLU A 196 -10.52 6.57 -5.74
CA GLU A 196 -10.72 5.80 -6.97
C GLU A 196 -12.07 6.14 -7.60
N VAL A 197 -13.15 6.17 -6.81
CA VAL A 197 -14.49 6.50 -7.30
C VAL A 197 -14.50 7.85 -8.02
N LEU A 198 -13.96 8.90 -7.38
CA LEU A 198 -13.90 10.25 -7.94
C LEU A 198 -13.03 10.32 -9.19
N TYR A 199 -11.97 9.52 -9.25
CA TYR A 199 -11.13 9.42 -10.44
C TYR A 199 -11.85 8.70 -11.59
N GLN A 200 -12.48 7.57 -11.31
CA GLN A 200 -13.19 6.77 -12.32
C GLN A 200 -14.44 7.48 -12.86
N GLN A 201 -15.17 8.22 -12.03
CA GLN A 201 -16.29 9.06 -12.47
C GLN A 201 -15.86 10.08 -13.54
N LYS A 202 -14.65 10.64 -13.43
CA LYS A 202 -14.12 11.57 -14.45
C LYS A 202 -13.77 10.85 -15.76
N LEU A 203 -13.28 9.60 -15.66
CA LEU A 203 -12.83 8.82 -16.82
C LEU A 203 -13.96 8.10 -17.56
N LYS A 204 -15.05 7.78 -16.86
CA LYS A 204 -16.12 6.91 -17.34
C LYS A 204 -17.47 7.61 -17.22
N PRO A 205 -17.88 8.38 -18.26
CA PRO A 205 -19.21 8.97 -18.31
C PRO A 205 -20.30 7.91 -18.07
N GLY A 206 -21.27 8.22 -17.22
CA GLY A 206 -22.33 7.30 -16.81
C GLY A 206 -22.09 6.63 -15.45
N LEU A 207 -20.88 6.69 -14.88
CA LEU A 207 -20.62 6.30 -13.49
C LEU A 207 -20.58 7.51 -12.55
N CYS A 208 -21.17 7.38 -11.36
CA CYS A 208 -21.29 8.44 -10.38
C CYS A 208 -20.95 7.95 -8.98
N ALA A 209 -20.26 8.82 -8.23
CA ALA A 209 -20.00 8.65 -6.81
C ALA A 209 -21.28 8.84 -6.00
N VAL A 210 -21.49 8.01 -4.99
CA VAL A 210 -22.58 8.19 -4.02
C VAL A 210 -21.99 8.71 -2.71
N ASN A 211 -22.54 9.85 -2.22
CA ASN A 211 -22.13 10.46 -0.95
C ASN A 211 -20.61 10.59 -0.75
N PRO A 212 -19.85 11.25 -1.65
CA PRO A 212 -18.39 11.19 -1.71
C PRO A 212 -17.67 11.75 -0.47
N THR A 213 -18.36 12.43 0.42
CA THR A 213 -17.85 12.97 1.69
C THR A 213 -18.33 12.22 2.92
N GLN A 214 -19.16 11.18 2.75
CA GLN A 214 -19.72 10.36 3.82
C GLN A 214 -19.31 8.90 3.64
N TYR A 215 -18.16 8.56 4.21
CA TYR A 215 -17.61 7.20 4.06
C TYR A 215 -18.45 6.17 4.80
N MET A 216 -18.78 5.07 4.13
CA MET A 216 -19.37 3.88 4.78
C MET A 216 -18.36 3.21 5.72
N GLN A 217 -17.09 3.32 5.40
CA GLN A 217 -15.98 2.91 6.25
C GLN A 217 -14.83 3.89 6.07
N TYR A 218 -14.33 4.45 7.18
CA TYR A 218 -13.12 5.26 7.21
C TYR A 218 -11.90 4.42 6.81
N GLY A 219 -10.97 5.01 6.09
CA GLY A 219 -9.71 4.41 5.70
C GLY A 219 -8.59 5.43 5.60
N GLU A 220 -7.37 4.92 5.52
CA GLU A 220 -6.16 5.67 5.28
C GLU A 220 -5.31 4.97 4.24
N LYS A 221 -4.51 5.74 3.50
CA LYS A 221 -3.50 5.23 2.57
C LYS A 221 -2.11 5.39 3.15
N ALA A 222 -1.28 4.36 3.04
CA ALA A 222 0.12 4.40 3.44
C ALA A 222 0.94 3.37 2.64
N TYR A 223 2.26 3.51 2.68
CA TYR A 223 3.17 2.52 2.09
C TYR A 223 3.39 1.37 3.05
N LEU A 224 3.47 0.15 2.51
CA LEU A 224 3.69 -1.07 3.30
C LEU A 224 5.19 -1.40 3.29
N LEU A 225 5.73 -1.70 4.47
CA LEU A 225 7.15 -1.88 4.73
C LEU A 225 7.39 -3.21 5.46
N PRO A 226 8.59 -3.81 5.33
CA PRO A 226 8.99 -4.94 6.16
C PRO A 226 8.86 -4.61 7.66
N ARG A 227 8.41 -5.58 8.46
CA ARG A 227 8.09 -5.36 9.88
C ARG A 227 9.31 -5.15 10.77
N ASP A 228 10.40 -5.82 10.45
CA ASP A 228 11.53 -5.96 11.38
C ASP A 228 12.65 -4.93 11.11
N ASP A 229 12.37 -3.89 10.29
CA ASP A 229 13.33 -2.85 9.95
C ASP A 229 12.81 -1.46 10.33
N ILE A 230 13.13 -1.04 11.55
CA ILE A 230 12.75 0.28 12.06
C ILE A 230 13.55 1.41 11.38
N SER A 231 14.80 1.15 11.00
CA SER A 231 15.65 2.15 10.32
C SER A 231 15.08 2.51 8.97
N TRP A 232 14.64 1.51 8.20
CA TRP A 232 13.96 1.71 6.93
C TRP A 232 12.66 2.49 7.11
N LYS A 233 11.83 2.10 8.08
CA LYS A 233 10.58 2.79 8.38
C LYS A 233 10.82 4.27 8.74
N LEU A 234 11.75 4.57 9.62
CA LEU A 234 12.05 5.95 10.02
C LEU A 234 12.55 6.80 8.86
N TYR A 235 13.36 6.23 7.96
CA TYR A 235 13.79 6.92 6.74
C TYR A 235 12.59 7.25 5.85
N ILE A 236 11.74 6.27 5.57
CA ILE A 236 10.53 6.46 4.73
C ILE A 236 9.60 7.50 5.34
N ASP A 237 9.37 7.46 6.65
CA ASP A 237 8.50 8.41 7.35
C ASP A 237 9.07 9.85 7.24
N GLN A 238 10.36 10.02 7.44
CA GLN A 238 11.01 11.33 7.33
C GLN A 238 11.02 11.84 5.89
N TRP A 239 11.33 10.97 4.91
CA TRP A 239 11.26 11.31 3.49
C TRP A 239 9.86 11.76 3.10
N LEU A 240 8.82 10.99 3.50
CA LEU A 240 7.42 11.31 3.20
C LEU A 240 6.99 12.63 3.86
N HIS A 241 7.40 12.88 5.11
CA HIS A 241 7.18 14.16 5.76
C HIS A 241 7.76 15.32 4.94
N LEU A 242 9.03 15.22 4.52
CA LEU A 242 9.67 16.24 3.69
C LEU A 242 8.97 16.39 2.33
N ALA A 243 8.57 15.29 1.68
CA ALA A 243 7.84 15.37 0.41
C ALA A 243 6.52 16.14 0.55
N LYS A 244 5.83 15.99 1.70
CA LYS A 244 4.59 16.74 1.99
C LYS A 244 4.84 18.21 2.29
N VAL A 245 5.74 18.53 3.22
CA VAL A 245 5.94 19.92 3.67
C VAL A 245 6.64 20.79 2.63
N THR A 246 7.43 20.19 1.72
CA THR A 246 8.05 20.90 0.59
C THR A 246 7.12 21.04 -0.63
N GLY A 247 5.93 20.45 -0.59
CA GLY A 247 4.96 20.51 -1.68
C GLY A 247 5.19 19.52 -2.83
N ASN A 248 6.20 18.66 -2.77
CA ASN A 248 6.46 17.67 -3.82
C ASN A 248 5.32 16.68 -3.96
N TYR A 249 4.79 16.18 -2.84
CA TYR A 249 3.63 15.29 -2.84
C TYR A 249 2.40 15.97 -3.47
N GLN A 250 2.09 17.20 -3.08
CA GLN A 250 0.97 17.98 -3.61
C GLN A 250 1.13 18.26 -5.12
N LYS A 251 2.37 18.51 -5.58
CA LYS A 251 2.66 18.65 -7.02
C LYS A 251 2.30 17.38 -7.79
N ILE A 252 2.67 16.20 -7.27
CA ILE A 252 2.33 14.91 -7.88
C ILE A 252 0.81 14.70 -7.86
N LEU A 253 0.13 14.94 -6.73
CA LEU A 253 -1.33 14.84 -6.66
C LEU A 253 -2.03 15.70 -7.71
N ARG A 254 -1.63 16.96 -7.87
CA ARG A 254 -2.21 17.87 -8.88
C ARG A 254 -2.07 17.35 -10.31
N LEU A 255 -0.93 16.77 -10.65
CA LEU A 255 -0.70 16.18 -11.98
C LEU A 255 -1.67 15.02 -12.30
N TRP A 256 -2.01 14.23 -11.29
CA TRP A 256 -2.86 13.04 -11.48
C TRP A 256 -4.35 13.32 -11.25
N LEU A 257 -4.70 14.17 -10.30
CA LEU A 257 -6.09 14.45 -9.95
C LEU A 257 -6.67 15.63 -10.71
N ALA A 258 -5.85 16.37 -11.48
CA ALA A 258 -6.24 17.63 -12.14
C ALA A 258 -6.93 18.61 -11.16
N VAL A 259 -6.41 18.71 -9.93
CA VAL A 259 -6.89 19.66 -8.94
C VAL A 259 -6.35 21.05 -9.34
N PRO A 260 -7.19 22.09 -9.49
CA PRO A 260 -6.74 23.45 -9.75
C PRO A 260 -5.75 23.91 -8.68
N GLU A 261 -4.76 24.72 -9.07
CA GLU A 261 -3.91 25.38 -8.08
C GLU A 261 -4.78 26.29 -7.19
N VAL A 262 -4.70 26.08 -5.89
CA VAL A 262 -5.21 27.06 -4.92
C VAL A 262 -4.22 28.21 -4.93
N GLN A 263 -4.63 29.37 -5.49
CA GLN A 263 -3.88 30.63 -5.49
C GLN A 263 -3.74 31.18 -4.08
#